data_606afd1ebbd3bdd500b7a7f624b3b7f6
#
_entry.id   606afd1ebbd3bdd500b7a7f624b3b7f6
#
_cell.length_a   1.000
_cell.length_b   1.000
_cell.length_c   1.000
_cell.angle_alpha   90.00
_cell.angle_beta   90.00
_cell.angle_gamma   90.00
#
_symmetry.space_group_name_H-M   'P 1'
#
loop_
_entity.id
_entity.type
_entity.pdbx_description
1 polymer ?
#
loop_
_entity_poly.entity_id
_entity_poly.type
_entity_poly.pdbx_seq_one_letter_code
_entity_poly.pdbx_strand_id
1 'polypeptide(L)'
;MKNRISRRSFLAAAAVSAAALAVTGCDAKKSKKAVTDITVWNYYNGDQLESFNRLVSTFNETIGKAKGIRVSGSSQGTVNDLEANVMDAAEGKVGSAEMPTFFAAYADTAYKLDQMGMVVDLKDYLTEDEKAAFVPGYITEGDFDGSGSIKIFPVAKSTELMFFNDTDWQRFSKETFVRYGALSTMEGVTAVAEQYYNWSGGKALFGRDALANYMLVGAKQLGCEIFEVHNGKMTLHFDHDVVRKLWDNYYVPFVKGYFAANGRFRSDDVKTGALLGCVSSCASATFFPKQVMPGDNQIHDIEMKVLPAPRFAGSEKVAVQQGAGMVVTTGTEDEINGAVTFLKWFTEPQNNIAFSVESGYLPVTTAANDMDAIRASGLELTDTMEQVLSGAVKTVRENELYTSTAFAGGNAARKILEYSMGDQASADRDTVLERIAAGQSAEAAMAEFLTDDYFEAWYQTTLAQLQQYEG
;
A
#
# COMPACT_ATOMS: atom_id res chain seq x y z
N MET A 1 -30.18 10.83 -2.67
CA MET A 1 -30.35 11.55 -3.94
C MET A 1 -28.99 11.61 -4.62
N LYS A 2 -28.80 10.84 -5.70
CA LYS A 2 -27.52 10.78 -6.41
C LYS A 2 -27.33 12.06 -7.24
N ASN A 3 -26.49 12.99 -6.77
CA ASN A 3 -26.05 14.12 -7.60
C ASN A 3 -24.84 13.66 -8.44
N ARG A 4 -25.10 13.46 -9.72
CA ARG A 4 -24.07 13.20 -10.72
C ARG A 4 -23.34 14.52 -11.02
N ILE A 5 -22.01 14.51 -10.89
CA ILE A 5 -21.15 15.62 -11.33
C ILE A 5 -21.47 15.94 -12.79
N SER A 6 -21.80 17.20 -13.06
CA SER A 6 -22.17 17.65 -14.41
C SER A 6 -20.92 17.63 -15.30
N ARG A 7 -21.03 16.98 -16.47
CA ARG A 7 -20.02 17.00 -17.55
C ARG A 7 -19.50 18.39 -17.93
N ARG A 8 -20.23 19.45 -17.57
CA ARG A 8 -19.87 20.85 -17.86
C ARG A 8 -18.78 21.40 -16.92
N SER A 9 -18.69 20.96 -15.68
CA SER A 9 -17.67 21.45 -14.72
C SER A 9 -16.29 20.85 -15.01
N PHE A 10 -16.24 19.61 -15.50
CA PHE A 10 -14.99 18.95 -15.87
C PHE A 10 -14.41 19.50 -17.20
N LEU A 11 -15.26 19.86 -18.16
CA LEU A 11 -14.83 20.41 -19.45
C LEU A 11 -14.35 21.86 -19.36
N ALA A 12 -14.73 22.62 -18.33
CA ALA A 12 -14.29 24.00 -18.14
C ALA A 12 -12.82 24.10 -17.69
N ALA A 13 -12.30 23.11 -16.98
CA ALA A 13 -10.89 23.06 -16.55
C ALA A 13 -9.94 22.63 -17.71
N ALA A 14 -10.43 21.88 -18.71
CA ALA A 14 -9.64 21.44 -19.85
C ALA A 14 -9.47 22.52 -20.95
N ALA A 15 -10.18 23.64 -20.87
CA ALA A 15 -10.23 24.64 -21.94
C ALA A 15 -9.11 25.69 -21.90
N VAL A 16 -8.24 25.71 -20.87
CA VAL A 16 -7.22 26.77 -20.71
C VAL A 16 -5.88 26.45 -21.39
N SER A 17 -5.60 25.18 -21.73
CA SER A 17 -4.32 24.78 -22.36
C SER A 17 -4.34 24.63 -23.89
N ALA A 18 -5.45 24.97 -24.58
CA ALA A 18 -5.59 24.77 -26.03
C ALA A 18 -5.29 26.04 -26.91
N ALA A 19 -4.74 27.12 -26.36
CA ALA A 19 -4.59 28.40 -27.04
C ALA A 19 -3.14 28.76 -27.38
N ALA A 20 -2.34 27.87 -27.95
CA ALA A 20 -1.10 28.27 -28.64
C ALA A 20 -0.70 27.23 -29.68
N LEU A 21 -1.28 27.24 -30.88
CA LEU A 21 -0.66 26.74 -32.10
C LEU A 21 -1.64 26.93 -33.28
N ALA A 22 -1.68 28.15 -33.77
CA ALA A 22 -2.17 28.39 -35.13
C ALA A 22 -1.24 29.39 -35.79
N VAL A 23 -0.31 28.94 -36.61
CA VAL A 23 0.11 29.64 -37.85
C VAL A 23 0.92 28.68 -38.74
N THR A 24 0.55 28.68 -39.96
CA THR A 24 1.16 28.40 -41.28
C THR A 24 1.04 26.99 -41.80
N GLY A 25 0.26 26.95 -42.90
CA GLY A 25 0.12 25.81 -43.76
C GLY A 25 1.30 25.63 -44.71
N CYS A 26 1.52 24.39 -45.07
CA CYS A 26 1.97 23.96 -46.40
C CYS A 26 1.48 22.52 -46.61
N ASP A 27 0.79 22.28 -47.71
CA ASP A 27 0.30 20.99 -48.16
C ASP A 27 1.47 20.00 -48.35
N ALA A 28 1.66 19.15 -47.34
CA ALA A 28 2.28 17.85 -47.52
C ALA A 28 1.24 16.82 -47.10
N LYS A 29 0.88 15.88 -47.97
CA LYS A 29 0.09 14.71 -47.60
C LYS A 29 0.70 14.06 -46.35
N LYS A 30 0.23 14.46 -45.14
CA LYS A 30 0.59 13.77 -43.91
C LYS A 30 -0.01 12.37 -44.02
N SER A 31 0.84 11.38 -44.26
CA SER A 31 0.49 10.01 -43.90
C SER A 31 -0.08 10.05 -42.48
N LYS A 32 -1.29 9.56 -42.29
CA LYS A 32 -1.81 9.40 -40.92
C LYS A 32 -0.79 8.51 -40.17
N LYS A 33 -0.05 9.10 -39.23
CA LYS A 33 0.84 8.31 -38.38
C LYS A 33 -0.04 7.23 -37.75
N ALA A 34 0.39 5.96 -37.81
CA ALA A 34 -0.34 4.86 -37.18
C ALA A 34 -0.51 5.20 -35.70
N VAL A 35 -1.65 4.85 -35.15
CA VAL A 35 -1.88 5.02 -33.70
C VAL A 35 -0.99 4.03 -32.97
N THR A 36 -0.21 4.49 -31.99
CA THR A 36 0.58 3.63 -31.12
C THR A 36 -0.31 3.12 -30.01
N ASP A 37 -0.52 1.82 -29.98
CA ASP A 37 -1.31 1.14 -28.95
C ASP A 37 -0.43 0.82 -27.74
N ILE A 38 -0.87 1.22 -26.55
CA ILE A 38 -0.20 1.06 -25.26
C ILE A 38 -1.09 0.22 -24.37
N THR A 39 -0.56 -0.89 -23.88
CA THR A 39 -1.27 -1.77 -22.94
C THR A 39 -0.73 -1.60 -21.52
N VAL A 40 -1.63 -1.52 -20.53
CA VAL A 40 -1.27 -1.42 -19.13
C VAL A 40 -1.97 -2.46 -18.27
N TRP A 41 -1.21 -3.19 -17.47
CA TRP A 41 -1.75 -4.10 -16.45
C TRP A 41 -1.65 -3.48 -15.07
N ASN A 42 -2.72 -3.59 -14.31
CA ASN A 42 -2.81 -3.09 -12.95
C ASN A 42 -3.58 -4.07 -12.05
N TYR A 43 -3.67 -3.77 -10.75
CA TYR A 43 -4.42 -4.54 -9.76
C TYR A 43 -5.56 -3.72 -9.11
N TYR A 44 -5.90 -2.57 -9.71
CA TYR A 44 -6.95 -1.71 -9.17
C TYR A 44 -8.32 -2.40 -9.24
N ASN A 45 -9.15 -2.19 -8.21
CA ASN A 45 -10.48 -2.76 -8.07
C ASN A 45 -11.46 -1.69 -7.58
N GLY A 46 -12.77 -1.91 -7.74
CA GLY A 46 -13.82 -0.99 -7.28
C GLY A 46 -13.60 0.44 -7.76
N ASP A 47 -13.72 1.41 -6.84
CA ASP A 47 -13.62 2.85 -7.13
C ASP A 47 -12.23 3.23 -7.71
N GLN A 48 -11.16 2.54 -7.30
CA GLN A 48 -9.81 2.74 -7.83
C GLN A 48 -9.75 2.40 -9.33
N LEU A 49 -10.34 1.28 -9.73
CA LEU A 49 -10.38 0.87 -11.13
C LEU A 49 -11.26 1.80 -11.97
N GLU A 50 -12.40 2.23 -11.43
CA GLU A 50 -13.28 3.19 -12.12
C GLU A 50 -12.57 4.54 -12.33
N SER A 51 -11.85 5.03 -11.32
CA SER A 51 -11.06 6.25 -11.40
C SER A 51 -9.95 6.14 -12.45
N PHE A 52 -9.17 5.05 -12.41
CA PHE A 52 -8.12 4.80 -13.38
C PHE A 52 -8.65 4.74 -14.82
N ASN A 53 -9.72 3.99 -15.06
CA ASN A 53 -10.33 3.85 -16.38
C ASN A 53 -10.89 5.18 -16.92
N ARG A 54 -11.42 6.03 -16.04
CA ARG A 54 -11.87 7.38 -16.41
C ARG A 54 -10.70 8.26 -16.86
N LEU A 55 -9.56 8.22 -16.17
CA LEU A 55 -8.35 8.94 -16.56
C LEU A 55 -7.79 8.41 -17.87
N VAL A 56 -7.74 7.08 -18.08
CA VAL A 56 -7.36 6.48 -19.37
C VAL A 56 -8.26 6.98 -20.50
N SER A 57 -9.57 7.01 -20.30
CA SER A 57 -10.52 7.54 -21.29
C SER A 57 -10.25 9.02 -21.60
N THR A 58 -10.04 9.83 -20.56
CA THR A 58 -9.73 11.26 -20.70
C THR A 58 -8.43 11.48 -21.47
N PHE A 59 -7.37 10.72 -21.18
CA PHE A 59 -6.13 10.77 -21.94
C PHE A 59 -6.37 10.43 -23.40
N ASN A 60 -7.06 9.34 -23.68
CA ASN A 60 -7.33 8.86 -25.05
C ASN A 60 -8.15 9.87 -25.86
N GLU A 61 -9.08 10.59 -25.24
CA GLU A 61 -9.91 11.61 -25.89
C GLU A 61 -9.18 12.94 -26.12
N THR A 62 -8.12 13.21 -25.38
CA THR A 62 -7.38 14.48 -25.36
C THR A 62 -5.95 14.33 -25.90
N ILE A 63 -4.98 14.18 -25.03
CA ILE A 63 -3.54 14.13 -25.35
C ILE A 63 -3.22 12.92 -26.23
N GLY A 64 -3.79 11.75 -25.92
CA GLY A 64 -3.60 10.52 -26.70
C GLY A 64 -4.05 10.69 -28.14
N LYS A 65 -5.27 11.23 -28.34
CA LYS A 65 -5.78 11.54 -29.69
C LYS A 65 -4.89 12.54 -30.45
N ALA A 66 -4.42 13.58 -29.76
CA ALA A 66 -3.59 14.62 -30.37
C ALA A 66 -2.21 14.08 -30.79
N LYS A 67 -1.65 13.15 -30.01
CA LYS A 67 -0.33 12.55 -30.25
C LYS A 67 -0.36 11.24 -31.03
N GLY A 68 -1.54 10.68 -31.30
CA GLY A 68 -1.70 9.37 -31.96
C GLY A 68 -1.32 8.20 -31.03
N ILE A 69 -1.65 8.32 -29.74
CA ILE A 69 -1.42 7.30 -28.71
C ILE A 69 -2.78 6.82 -28.20
N ARG A 70 -2.92 5.52 -27.99
CA ARG A 70 -4.12 4.93 -27.37
C ARG A 70 -3.69 3.98 -26.26
N VAL A 71 -4.16 4.25 -25.04
CA VAL A 71 -3.90 3.43 -23.84
C VAL A 71 -5.09 2.52 -23.57
N SER A 72 -4.82 1.25 -23.27
CA SER A 72 -5.81 0.25 -22.87
C SER A 72 -5.41 -0.39 -21.54
N GLY A 73 -6.22 -0.20 -20.50
CA GLY A 73 -5.97 -0.75 -19.16
C GLY A 73 -6.67 -2.08 -18.93
N SER A 74 -6.02 -2.99 -18.22
CA SER A 74 -6.58 -4.26 -17.77
C SER A 74 -6.19 -4.52 -16.32
N SER A 75 -7.22 -4.70 -15.43
CA SER A 75 -6.98 -5.19 -14.10
C SER A 75 -6.73 -6.69 -14.12
N GLN A 76 -5.68 -7.13 -13.45
CA GLN A 76 -5.29 -8.54 -13.36
C GLN A 76 -5.78 -9.20 -12.05
N GLY A 77 -6.61 -8.50 -11.27
CA GLY A 77 -7.14 -8.98 -10.00
C GLY A 77 -6.36 -8.45 -8.80
N THR A 78 -5.70 -9.31 -8.04
CA THR A 78 -4.88 -8.91 -6.89
C THR A 78 -3.44 -8.61 -7.31
N VAL A 79 -2.64 -8.06 -6.38
CA VAL A 79 -1.19 -7.89 -6.58
C VAL A 79 -0.53 -9.22 -6.93
N ASN A 80 -0.87 -10.28 -6.20
CA ASN A 80 -0.28 -11.62 -6.45
C ASN A 80 -0.69 -12.18 -7.82
N ASP A 81 -1.93 -11.94 -8.27
CA ASP A 81 -2.39 -12.36 -9.60
C ASP A 81 -1.64 -11.59 -10.69
N LEU A 82 -1.47 -10.27 -10.51
CA LEU A 82 -0.70 -9.45 -11.45
C LEU A 82 0.76 -9.93 -11.55
N GLU A 83 1.43 -10.13 -10.41
CA GLU A 83 2.80 -10.64 -10.37
C GLU A 83 2.94 -11.99 -11.08
N ALA A 84 2.01 -12.93 -10.81
CA ALA A 84 2.00 -14.23 -11.47
C ALA A 84 1.83 -14.09 -12.99
N ASN A 85 0.86 -13.29 -13.44
CA ASN A 85 0.58 -13.08 -14.86
C ASN A 85 1.77 -12.41 -15.57
N VAL A 86 2.40 -11.43 -14.95
CA VAL A 86 3.60 -10.76 -15.49
C VAL A 86 4.76 -11.73 -15.61
N MET A 87 5.00 -12.56 -14.58
CA MET A 87 6.08 -13.55 -14.62
C MET A 87 5.81 -14.65 -15.65
N ASP A 88 4.57 -15.12 -15.78
CA ASP A 88 4.18 -16.11 -16.78
C ASP A 88 4.37 -15.56 -18.20
N ALA A 89 4.04 -14.30 -18.43
CA ALA A 89 4.27 -13.62 -19.70
C ALA A 89 5.77 -13.45 -20.00
N ALA A 90 6.56 -13.02 -19.00
CA ALA A 90 8.00 -12.83 -19.12
C ALA A 90 8.75 -14.13 -19.39
N GLU A 91 8.31 -15.25 -18.80
CA GLU A 91 8.88 -16.58 -19.01
C GLU A 91 8.36 -17.26 -20.28
N GLY A 92 7.40 -16.65 -21.01
CA GLY A 92 6.83 -17.19 -22.22
C GLY A 92 6.05 -18.49 -22.03
N LYS A 93 5.40 -18.65 -20.87
CA LYS A 93 4.65 -19.88 -20.56
C LYS A 93 3.52 -20.11 -21.55
N VAL A 94 3.25 -21.37 -21.85
CA VAL A 94 2.17 -21.77 -22.75
C VAL A 94 0.83 -21.25 -22.22
N GLY A 95 0.14 -20.43 -23.02
CA GLY A 95 -1.15 -19.85 -22.67
C GLY A 95 -1.07 -18.53 -21.90
N SER A 96 0.13 -18.03 -21.58
CA SER A 96 0.28 -16.67 -21.06
C SER A 96 -0.09 -15.62 -22.11
N ALA A 97 -0.54 -14.46 -21.65
CA ALA A 97 -0.72 -13.30 -22.52
C ALA A 97 0.64 -12.71 -22.95
N GLU A 98 0.64 -11.86 -23.96
CA GLU A 98 1.83 -11.05 -24.30
C GLU A 98 2.11 -10.03 -23.20
N MET A 99 3.40 -9.71 -22.99
CA MET A 99 3.81 -8.69 -22.03
C MET A 99 3.13 -7.35 -22.35
N PRO A 100 2.56 -6.64 -21.36
CA PRO A 100 2.02 -5.31 -21.57
C PRO A 100 3.15 -4.30 -21.81
N THR A 101 2.82 -3.15 -22.40
CA THR A 101 3.79 -2.06 -22.59
C THR A 101 4.30 -1.53 -21.26
N PHE A 102 3.45 -1.49 -20.23
CA PHE A 102 3.85 -1.23 -18.86
C PHE A 102 2.85 -1.85 -17.88
N PHE A 103 3.29 -2.06 -16.64
CA PHE A 103 2.47 -2.69 -15.61
C PHE A 103 2.82 -2.16 -14.22
N ALA A 104 1.87 -2.31 -13.29
CA ALA A 104 2.11 -1.97 -11.90
C ALA A 104 2.96 -3.06 -11.21
N ALA A 105 4.02 -2.68 -10.51
CA ALA A 105 4.87 -3.60 -9.77
C ALA A 105 5.47 -2.99 -8.51
N TYR A 106 5.73 -3.85 -7.55
CA TYR A 106 6.63 -3.56 -6.43
C TYR A 106 8.09 -3.84 -6.83
N ALA A 107 9.01 -3.32 -6.03
CA ALA A 107 10.43 -3.33 -6.33
C ALA A 107 11.01 -4.74 -6.61
N ASP A 108 10.59 -5.76 -5.88
CA ASP A 108 11.10 -7.14 -6.06
C ASP A 108 10.75 -7.72 -7.44
N THR A 109 9.51 -7.51 -7.91
CA THR A 109 9.08 -7.96 -9.24
C THR A 109 9.77 -7.17 -10.33
N ALA A 110 9.87 -5.84 -10.17
CA ALA A 110 10.58 -4.97 -11.10
C ALA A 110 12.06 -5.36 -11.21
N TYR A 111 12.74 -5.61 -10.08
CA TYR A 111 14.12 -6.07 -10.02
C TYR A 111 14.32 -7.39 -10.77
N LYS A 112 13.45 -8.38 -10.54
CA LYS A 112 13.56 -9.68 -11.21
C LYS A 112 13.47 -9.55 -12.73
N LEU A 113 12.55 -8.71 -13.25
CA LEU A 113 12.42 -8.45 -14.67
C LEU A 113 13.58 -7.61 -15.24
N ASP A 114 14.11 -6.70 -14.43
CA ASP A 114 15.31 -5.94 -14.79
C ASP A 114 16.53 -6.87 -14.99
N GLN A 115 16.71 -7.85 -14.11
CA GLN A 115 17.74 -8.88 -14.28
C GLN A 115 17.54 -9.76 -15.53
N MET A 116 16.31 -9.84 -16.05
CA MET A 116 16.00 -10.51 -17.34
C MET A 116 16.20 -9.56 -18.55
N GLY A 117 16.57 -8.29 -18.33
CA GLY A 117 16.74 -7.30 -19.38
C GLY A 117 15.43 -6.81 -19.99
N MET A 118 14.31 -6.92 -19.30
CA MET A 118 12.96 -6.62 -19.80
C MET A 118 12.42 -5.28 -19.34
N VAL A 119 13.17 -4.51 -18.55
CA VAL A 119 12.76 -3.22 -17.97
C VAL A 119 13.51 -2.07 -18.62
N VAL A 120 12.80 -0.99 -18.93
CA VAL A 120 13.38 0.26 -19.46
C VAL A 120 13.82 1.16 -18.29
N ASP A 121 15.05 1.64 -18.34
CA ASP A 121 15.50 2.74 -17.48
C ASP A 121 14.94 4.07 -18.00
N LEU A 122 14.07 4.69 -17.23
CA LEU A 122 13.38 5.93 -17.60
C LEU A 122 14.17 7.21 -17.29
N LYS A 123 15.39 7.11 -16.76
CA LYS A 123 16.15 8.29 -16.33
C LYS A 123 16.43 9.30 -17.46
N ASP A 124 16.64 8.82 -18.69
CA ASP A 124 16.90 9.66 -19.85
C ASP A 124 15.60 10.17 -20.53
N TYR A 125 14.44 9.66 -20.13
CA TYR A 125 13.12 10.11 -20.57
C TYR A 125 12.55 11.24 -19.72
N LEU A 126 13.18 11.57 -18.59
CA LEU A 126 12.79 12.62 -17.66
C LEU A 126 13.87 13.70 -17.60
N THR A 127 13.47 14.96 -17.63
CA THR A 127 14.36 16.08 -17.33
C THR A 127 14.68 16.13 -15.83
N GLU A 128 15.74 16.84 -15.44
CA GLU A 128 16.08 17.00 -14.03
C GLU A 128 14.98 17.71 -13.23
N ASP A 129 14.28 18.69 -13.84
CA ASP A 129 13.14 19.37 -13.22
C ASP A 129 11.94 18.41 -13.00
N GLU A 130 11.67 17.52 -13.97
CA GLU A 130 10.63 16.50 -13.83
C GLU A 130 10.97 15.50 -12.72
N LYS A 131 12.22 15.06 -12.62
CA LYS A 131 12.68 14.18 -11.53
C LYS A 131 12.57 14.86 -10.17
N ALA A 132 13.01 16.11 -10.07
CA ALA A 132 12.98 16.89 -8.84
C ALA A 132 11.55 17.24 -8.37
N ALA A 133 10.54 17.16 -9.25
CA ALA A 133 9.15 17.40 -8.88
C ALA A 133 8.55 16.29 -8.01
N PHE A 134 9.06 15.06 -8.09
CA PHE A 134 8.57 13.93 -7.31
C PHE A 134 8.99 14.01 -5.83
N VAL A 135 8.21 13.37 -4.97
CA VAL A 135 8.66 13.09 -3.60
C VAL A 135 9.91 12.21 -3.69
N PRO A 136 11.04 12.60 -3.06
CA PRO A 136 12.34 11.96 -3.30
C PRO A 136 12.34 10.44 -3.12
N GLY A 137 11.75 9.92 -2.04
CA GLY A 137 11.68 8.48 -1.78
C GLY A 137 10.84 7.72 -2.83
N TYR A 138 9.93 8.39 -3.53
CA TYR A 138 9.10 7.73 -4.53
C TYR A 138 9.82 7.50 -5.85
N ILE A 139 10.61 8.47 -6.30
CA ILE A 139 11.29 8.39 -7.60
C ILE A 139 12.53 7.48 -7.54
N THR A 140 13.12 7.30 -6.38
CA THR A 140 14.33 6.47 -6.18
C THR A 140 14.03 4.99 -5.91
N GLU A 141 12.75 4.58 -5.78
CA GLU A 141 12.40 3.19 -5.47
C GLU A 141 12.91 2.17 -6.49
N GLY A 142 13.04 2.56 -7.75
CA GLY A 142 13.55 1.73 -8.85
C GLY A 142 15.05 1.82 -9.07
N ASP A 143 15.78 2.49 -8.21
CA ASP A 143 17.26 2.60 -8.29
C ASP A 143 17.90 1.44 -7.49
N PHE A 144 17.98 0.28 -8.14
CA PHE A 144 18.42 -0.95 -7.46
C PHE A 144 19.92 -1.03 -7.19
N ASP A 145 20.72 -0.22 -7.86
CA ASP A 145 22.18 -0.26 -7.80
C ASP A 145 22.83 1.08 -7.40
N GLY A 146 22.03 2.10 -7.08
CA GLY A 146 22.49 3.42 -6.70
C GLY A 146 23.06 4.25 -7.86
N SER A 147 22.78 3.87 -9.12
CA SER A 147 23.24 4.56 -10.33
C SER A 147 22.38 5.76 -10.74
N GLY A 148 21.30 6.05 -10.00
CA GLY A 148 20.29 7.04 -10.34
C GLY A 148 19.33 6.56 -11.43
N SER A 149 19.16 5.23 -11.62
CA SER A 149 18.24 4.66 -12.58
C SER A 149 16.78 4.82 -12.10
N ILE A 150 15.86 4.93 -13.06
CA ILE A 150 14.41 5.04 -12.79
C ILE A 150 13.69 3.87 -13.48
N LYS A 151 13.69 2.71 -12.84
CA LYS A 151 13.09 1.49 -13.38
C LYS A 151 11.65 1.29 -12.91
N ILE A 152 11.21 2.08 -11.92
CA ILE A 152 9.84 2.15 -11.44
C ILE A 152 9.41 3.61 -11.47
N PHE A 153 8.38 3.92 -12.26
CA PHE A 153 7.80 5.25 -12.33
C PHE A 153 6.68 5.39 -11.29
N PRO A 154 6.78 6.29 -10.31
CA PRO A 154 5.75 6.46 -9.31
C PRO A 154 4.49 7.11 -9.92
N VAL A 155 3.31 6.52 -9.68
CA VAL A 155 2.03 7.07 -10.17
C VAL A 155 1.02 7.29 -9.05
N ALA A 156 1.07 6.46 -8.02
CA ALA A 156 0.19 6.50 -6.87
C ALA A 156 0.87 5.79 -5.72
N LYS A 157 1.05 6.47 -4.60
CA LYS A 157 1.72 5.91 -3.43
C LYS A 157 0.79 5.87 -2.24
N SER A 158 1.13 5.08 -1.24
CA SER A 158 0.39 4.99 0.00
C SER A 158 1.32 4.84 1.20
N THR A 159 0.76 4.98 2.36
CA THR A 159 1.39 4.66 3.64
C THR A 159 0.36 3.99 4.54
N GLU A 160 0.78 3.45 5.67
CA GLU A 160 -0.15 2.86 6.64
C GLU A 160 -0.75 3.92 7.54
N LEU A 161 -2.04 3.78 7.80
CA LEU A 161 -2.81 4.53 8.79
C LEU A 161 -3.56 3.55 9.69
N MET A 162 -3.99 4.04 10.84
CA MET A 162 -4.87 3.29 11.72
C MET A 162 -6.30 3.77 11.54
N PHE A 163 -7.20 2.84 11.24
CA PHE A 163 -8.63 3.07 11.07
C PHE A 163 -9.40 2.48 12.23
N PHE A 164 -10.34 3.24 12.79
CA PHE A 164 -11.16 2.83 13.92
C PHE A 164 -12.64 3.05 13.66
N ASN A 165 -13.46 2.13 14.14
CA ASN A 165 -14.88 2.33 14.37
C ASN A 165 -15.04 3.31 15.54
N ASP A 166 -15.22 4.60 15.24
CA ASP A 166 -15.33 5.66 16.25
C ASP A 166 -16.59 5.50 17.09
N THR A 167 -17.69 5.06 16.48
CA THR A 167 -18.97 4.88 17.16
C THR A 167 -18.85 3.94 18.37
N ASP A 168 -18.25 2.79 18.19
CA ASP A 168 -18.06 1.83 19.29
C ASP A 168 -16.89 2.19 20.19
N TRP A 169 -15.85 2.85 19.65
CA TRP A 169 -14.76 3.41 20.46
C TRP A 169 -15.26 4.43 21.46
N GLN A 170 -16.19 5.31 21.10
CA GLN A 170 -16.71 6.33 22.01
C GLN A 170 -17.43 5.71 23.22
N ARG A 171 -18.07 4.56 23.06
CA ARG A 171 -18.68 3.83 24.18
C ARG A 171 -17.61 3.35 25.17
N PHE A 172 -16.57 2.67 24.65
CA PHE A 172 -15.44 2.21 25.45
C PHE A 172 -14.72 3.37 26.14
N SER A 173 -14.36 4.41 25.37
CA SER A 173 -13.66 5.60 25.86
C SER A 173 -14.41 6.34 26.96
N LYS A 174 -15.73 6.43 26.87
CA LYS A 174 -16.58 7.09 27.86
C LYS A 174 -16.56 6.38 29.22
N GLU A 175 -16.55 5.05 29.22
CA GLU A 175 -16.58 4.25 30.43
C GLU A 175 -15.21 4.04 31.06
N THR A 176 -14.16 3.94 30.25
CA THR A 176 -12.80 3.64 30.71
C THR A 176 -11.88 4.85 30.77
N PHE A 177 -12.31 6.00 30.24
CA PHE A 177 -11.52 7.23 30.10
C PHE A 177 -10.27 7.11 29.21
N VAL A 178 -10.09 5.99 28.50
CA VAL A 178 -9.01 5.82 27.50
C VAL A 178 -9.21 6.78 26.34
N ARG A 179 -8.13 7.39 25.86
CA ARG A 179 -8.14 8.35 24.75
C ARG A 179 -7.30 7.83 23.59
N TYR A 180 -7.58 8.30 22.38
CA TYR A 180 -6.83 7.95 21.16
C TYR A 180 -5.32 8.16 21.27
N GLY A 181 -4.85 9.12 22.07
CA GLY A 181 -3.43 9.34 22.31
C GLY A 181 -2.70 8.11 22.88
N ALA A 182 -3.39 7.23 23.60
CA ALA A 182 -2.83 5.98 24.09
C ALA A 182 -2.48 4.99 22.98
N LEU A 183 -3.07 5.13 21.79
CA LEU A 183 -2.83 4.29 20.62
C LEU A 183 -1.65 4.76 19.75
N SER A 184 -0.91 5.77 20.17
CA SER A 184 0.20 6.33 19.39
C SER A 184 1.44 5.44 19.35
N THR A 185 1.53 4.46 20.24
CA THR A 185 2.63 3.48 20.29
C THR A 185 2.10 2.04 20.27
N MET A 186 2.92 1.09 19.81
CA MET A 186 2.55 -0.33 19.80
C MET A 186 2.33 -0.86 21.21
N GLU A 187 3.17 -0.45 22.17
CA GLU A 187 2.99 -0.78 23.59
C GLU A 187 1.67 -0.21 24.14
N GLY A 188 1.31 0.99 23.72
CA GLY A 188 0.04 1.61 24.07
C GLY A 188 -1.16 0.87 23.46
N VAL A 189 -1.08 0.46 22.20
CA VAL A 189 -2.11 -0.36 21.53
C VAL A 189 -2.30 -1.68 22.28
N THR A 190 -1.21 -2.37 22.65
CA THR A 190 -1.26 -3.62 23.43
C THR A 190 -1.95 -3.42 24.77
N ALA A 191 -1.58 -2.37 25.52
CA ALA A 191 -2.17 -2.07 26.83
C ALA A 191 -3.67 -1.69 26.72
N VAL A 192 -4.05 -0.92 25.71
CA VAL A 192 -5.45 -0.56 25.45
C VAL A 192 -6.26 -1.79 24.99
N ALA A 193 -5.65 -2.67 24.21
CA ALA A 193 -6.31 -3.88 23.73
C ALA A 193 -6.64 -4.84 24.88
N GLU A 194 -5.77 -4.96 25.89
CA GLU A 194 -6.08 -5.69 27.12
C GLU A 194 -7.26 -5.09 27.88
N GLN A 195 -7.31 -3.77 28.02
CA GLN A 195 -8.41 -3.08 28.68
C GLN A 195 -9.73 -3.27 27.91
N TYR A 196 -9.67 -3.16 26.58
CA TYR A 196 -10.84 -3.37 25.72
C TYR A 196 -11.35 -4.81 25.78
N TYR A 197 -10.46 -5.80 25.75
CA TYR A 197 -10.79 -7.21 25.89
C TYR A 197 -11.56 -7.50 27.18
N ASN A 198 -11.07 -6.96 28.29
CA ASN A 198 -11.71 -7.11 29.59
C ASN A 198 -13.05 -6.37 29.67
N TRP A 199 -13.15 -5.16 29.12
CA TRP A 199 -14.37 -4.36 29.11
C TRP A 199 -15.44 -4.96 28.19
N SER A 200 -15.05 -5.46 27.02
CA SER A 200 -15.97 -5.97 26.00
C SER A 200 -16.45 -7.42 26.24
N GLY A 201 -15.91 -8.10 27.26
CA GLY A 201 -16.17 -9.51 27.49
C GLY A 201 -15.48 -10.45 26.51
N GLY A 202 -14.27 -10.10 26.05
CA GLY A 202 -13.42 -10.97 25.25
C GLY A 202 -13.33 -10.65 23.77
N LYS A 203 -13.72 -9.44 23.33
CA LYS A 203 -13.54 -9.01 21.93
C LYS A 203 -12.14 -8.44 21.70
N ALA A 204 -11.56 -8.73 20.54
CA ALA A 204 -10.28 -8.14 20.15
C ALA A 204 -10.45 -6.65 19.78
N LEU A 205 -9.44 -5.84 20.11
CA LEU A 205 -9.41 -4.42 19.76
C LEU A 205 -8.89 -4.21 18.34
N PHE A 206 -7.82 -4.92 17.98
CA PHE A 206 -6.90 -4.49 16.94
C PHE A 206 -6.44 -5.64 16.04
N GLY A 207 -6.18 -5.32 14.79
CA GLY A 207 -5.50 -6.16 13.82
C GLY A 207 -4.71 -5.31 12.84
N ARG A 208 -3.92 -5.96 11.98
CA ARG A 208 -3.25 -5.24 10.91
C ARG A 208 -3.15 -6.08 9.66
N ASP A 209 -3.18 -5.42 8.53
CA ASP A 209 -2.77 -5.97 7.25
C ASP A 209 -1.24 -5.87 7.11
N ALA A 210 -0.64 -6.60 6.18
CA ALA A 210 0.78 -6.52 5.82
C ALA A 210 1.74 -6.64 7.04
N LEU A 211 1.80 -7.85 7.62
CA LEU A 211 2.66 -8.10 8.78
C LEU A 211 4.16 -7.95 8.45
N ALA A 212 4.57 -8.19 7.19
CA ALA A 212 5.93 -7.89 6.74
C ALA A 212 6.29 -6.41 6.93
N ASN A 213 5.35 -5.47 6.73
CA ASN A 213 5.60 -4.06 7.02
C ASN A 213 5.81 -3.83 8.51
N TYR A 214 5.04 -4.50 9.36
CA TYR A 214 5.25 -4.42 10.82
C TYR A 214 6.65 -4.86 11.21
N MET A 215 7.11 -5.98 10.66
CA MET A 215 8.45 -6.49 10.93
C MET A 215 9.53 -5.55 10.42
N LEU A 216 9.46 -5.14 9.16
CA LEU A 216 10.48 -4.32 8.51
C LEU A 216 10.52 -2.88 9.06
N VAL A 217 9.37 -2.20 9.09
CA VAL A 217 9.29 -0.81 9.57
C VAL A 217 9.47 -0.75 11.08
N GLY A 218 8.91 -1.70 11.83
CA GLY A 218 9.08 -1.79 13.27
C GLY A 218 10.55 -2.00 13.66
N ALA A 219 11.26 -2.90 12.97
CA ALA A 219 12.69 -3.10 13.17
C ALA A 219 13.49 -1.82 12.82
N LYS A 220 13.18 -1.19 11.68
CA LYS A 220 13.83 0.08 11.28
C LYS A 220 13.59 1.19 12.30
N GLN A 221 12.38 1.32 12.84
CA GLN A 221 12.07 2.23 13.94
C GLN A 221 12.94 1.97 15.18
N LEU A 222 13.29 0.72 15.43
CA LEU A 222 14.14 0.28 16.54
C LEU A 222 15.63 0.28 16.23
N GLY A 223 16.02 0.82 15.06
CA GLY A 223 17.42 0.96 14.64
C GLY A 223 18.02 -0.28 13.96
N CYS A 224 17.19 -1.25 13.54
CA CYS A 224 17.61 -2.45 12.85
C CYS A 224 17.01 -2.51 11.45
N GLU A 225 17.85 -2.60 10.42
CA GLU A 225 17.42 -2.85 9.04
C GLU A 225 17.55 -4.34 8.74
N ILE A 226 16.41 -5.06 8.77
CA ILE A 226 16.44 -6.54 8.64
C ILE A 226 17.12 -6.98 7.34
N PHE A 227 16.85 -6.29 6.23
CA PHE A 227 17.44 -6.57 4.92
C PHE A 227 18.31 -5.39 4.49
N GLU A 228 19.58 -5.40 4.82
CA GLU A 228 20.54 -4.42 4.30
C GLU A 228 21.04 -4.89 2.93
N VAL A 229 20.79 -4.11 1.88
CA VAL A 229 21.08 -4.50 0.51
C VAL A 229 22.12 -3.58 -0.12
N HIS A 230 23.21 -4.16 -0.61
CA HIS A 230 24.24 -3.47 -1.35
C HIS A 230 24.56 -4.19 -2.67
N ASN A 231 24.41 -3.52 -3.79
CA ASN A 231 24.65 -4.08 -5.13
C ASN A 231 23.89 -5.40 -5.38
N GLY A 232 22.63 -5.46 -4.97
CA GLY A 232 21.75 -6.63 -5.13
C GLY A 232 22.07 -7.80 -4.19
N LYS A 233 23.01 -7.63 -3.27
CA LYS A 233 23.36 -8.63 -2.24
C LYS A 233 22.78 -8.20 -0.91
N MET A 234 22.08 -9.12 -0.26
CA MET A 234 21.42 -8.89 1.03
C MET A 234 22.29 -9.43 2.17
N THR A 235 22.48 -8.58 3.19
CA THR A 235 22.97 -8.96 4.51
C THR A 235 21.81 -8.98 5.49
N LEU A 236 21.62 -10.08 6.18
CA LEU A 236 20.53 -10.26 7.13
C LEU A 236 20.90 -9.75 8.52
N HIS A 237 20.10 -8.82 9.05
CA HIS A 237 20.19 -8.34 10.43
C HIS A 237 18.89 -8.69 11.19
N PHE A 238 18.71 -9.97 11.51
CA PHE A 238 17.57 -10.42 12.30
C PHE A 238 17.91 -10.37 13.79
N ASP A 239 18.01 -9.12 14.32
CA ASP A 239 18.44 -8.85 15.69
C ASP A 239 17.45 -9.43 16.71
N HIS A 240 17.98 -10.22 17.66
CA HIS A 240 17.19 -10.98 18.63
C HIS A 240 16.32 -10.07 19.52
N ASP A 241 16.89 -8.99 20.07
CA ASP A 241 16.19 -8.12 21.01
C ASP A 241 15.12 -7.28 20.31
N VAL A 242 15.42 -6.82 19.09
CA VAL A 242 14.46 -6.12 18.23
C VAL A 242 13.30 -7.04 17.86
N VAL A 243 13.59 -8.26 17.39
CA VAL A 243 12.56 -9.23 17.00
C VAL A 243 11.75 -9.68 18.22
N ARG A 244 12.36 -9.82 19.41
CA ARG A 244 11.65 -10.08 20.65
C ARG A 244 10.66 -8.95 20.96
N LYS A 245 11.04 -7.71 20.78
CA LYS A 245 10.13 -6.57 21.01
C LYS A 245 8.97 -6.56 20.03
N LEU A 246 9.20 -6.92 18.76
CA LEU A 246 8.15 -7.11 17.76
C LEU A 246 7.19 -8.24 18.17
N TRP A 247 7.73 -9.38 18.60
CA TRP A 247 6.96 -10.52 19.07
C TRP A 247 6.06 -10.16 20.27
N ASP A 248 6.60 -9.50 21.26
CA ASP A 248 5.88 -9.12 22.48
C ASP A 248 4.72 -8.16 22.20
N ASN A 249 4.79 -7.38 21.12
CA ASN A 249 3.77 -6.39 20.76
C ASN A 249 2.84 -6.82 19.61
N TYR A 250 2.99 -8.04 19.07
CA TYR A 250 2.05 -8.59 18.11
C TYR A 250 1.62 -10.03 18.46
N TYR A 251 2.57 -10.96 18.54
CA TYR A 251 2.26 -12.36 18.83
C TYR A 251 1.60 -12.54 20.21
N VAL A 252 2.22 -12.01 21.25
CA VAL A 252 1.72 -12.15 22.61
C VAL A 252 0.29 -11.61 22.77
N PRO A 253 -0.05 -10.37 22.36
CA PRO A 253 -1.42 -9.88 22.42
C PRO A 253 -2.37 -10.66 21.53
N PHE A 254 -1.91 -11.24 20.41
CA PHE A 254 -2.72 -12.07 19.53
C PHE A 254 -3.13 -13.39 20.23
N VAL A 255 -2.18 -14.11 20.78
CA VAL A 255 -2.45 -15.36 21.51
C VAL A 255 -3.38 -15.12 22.70
N LYS A 256 -3.23 -13.98 23.38
CA LYS A 256 -4.14 -13.54 24.47
C LYS A 256 -5.55 -13.18 23.98
N GLY A 257 -5.75 -13.03 22.67
CA GLY A 257 -7.03 -12.64 22.05
C GLY A 257 -7.31 -11.15 22.06
N TYR A 258 -6.31 -10.32 22.34
CA TYR A 258 -6.41 -8.87 22.29
C TYR A 258 -6.35 -8.34 20.85
N PHE A 259 -5.67 -9.10 19.97
CA PHE A 259 -5.60 -8.90 18.52
C PHE A 259 -6.26 -10.06 17.79
N ALA A 260 -6.69 -9.83 16.55
CA ALA A 260 -7.26 -10.88 15.71
C ALA A 260 -7.02 -10.61 14.21
N ALA A 261 -7.12 -11.68 13.41
CA ALA A 261 -7.01 -11.66 11.96
C ALA A 261 -7.81 -12.86 11.38
N ASN A 262 -9.15 -12.69 11.24
CA ASN A 262 -10.05 -13.78 10.85
C ASN A 262 -10.39 -13.75 9.36
N GLY A 263 -10.66 -12.56 8.79
CA GLY A 263 -11.00 -12.38 7.39
C GLY A 263 -9.77 -12.23 6.50
N ARG A 264 -10.01 -12.06 5.20
CA ARG A 264 -8.93 -11.80 4.26
C ARG A 264 -8.26 -10.45 4.53
N PHE A 265 -9.05 -9.42 4.82
CA PHE A 265 -8.61 -8.09 5.18
C PHE A 265 -9.16 -7.69 6.55
N ARG A 266 -8.45 -6.83 7.27
CA ARG A 266 -8.89 -6.36 8.60
C ARG A 266 -10.17 -5.54 8.55
N SER A 267 -10.47 -4.89 7.43
CA SER A 267 -11.77 -4.25 7.19
C SER A 267 -12.94 -5.24 7.23
N ASP A 268 -12.74 -6.51 6.82
CA ASP A 268 -13.75 -7.55 6.95
C ASP A 268 -14.01 -7.89 8.42
N ASP A 269 -12.96 -7.92 9.25
CA ASP A 269 -13.09 -8.17 10.68
C ASP A 269 -13.75 -7.00 11.43
N VAL A 270 -13.51 -5.77 11.01
CA VAL A 270 -14.25 -4.60 11.53
C VAL A 270 -15.71 -4.69 11.14
N LYS A 271 -16.03 -5.10 9.90
CA LYS A 271 -17.38 -5.26 9.41
C LYS A 271 -18.19 -6.30 10.21
N THR A 272 -17.56 -7.37 10.63
CA THR A 272 -18.20 -8.41 11.46
C THR A 272 -18.22 -8.07 12.95
N GLY A 273 -17.60 -6.97 13.37
CA GLY A 273 -17.45 -6.59 14.78
C GLY A 273 -16.44 -7.44 15.55
N ALA A 274 -15.61 -8.21 14.85
CA ALA A 274 -14.50 -8.97 15.45
C ALA A 274 -13.34 -8.07 15.90
N LEU A 275 -13.17 -6.91 15.25
CA LEU A 275 -12.20 -5.88 15.59
C LEU A 275 -12.86 -4.50 15.73
N LEU A 276 -12.29 -3.66 16.58
CA LEU A 276 -12.68 -2.26 16.67
C LEU A 276 -11.88 -1.37 15.70
N GLY A 277 -10.64 -1.73 15.42
CA GLY A 277 -9.79 -0.99 14.51
C GLY A 277 -8.63 -1.79 13.94
N CYS A 278 -7.99 -1.23 12.93
CA CYS A 278 -6.89 -1.89 12.25
C CYS A 278 -5.88 -0.89 11.69
N VAL A 279 -4.65 -1.38 11.46
CA VAL A 279 -3.67 -0.71 10.60
C VAL A 279 -3.74 -1.32 9.20
N SER A 280 -3.88 -0.45 8.21
CA SER A 280 -3.91 -0.82 6.80
C SER A 280 -3.41 0.33 5.93
N SER A 281 -3.25 0.09 4.63
CA SER A 281 -2.91 1.12 3.65
C SER A 281 -3.95 2.25 3.64
N CYS A 282 -3.53 3.50 3.48
CA CYS A 282 -4.46 4.62 3.28
C CYS A 282 -5.39 4.38 2.08
N ALA A 283 -4.92 3.69 1.03
CA ALA A 283 -5.73 3.32 -0.12
C ALA A 283 -6.83 2.28 0.19
N SER A 284 -6.77 1.60 1.34
CA SER A 284 -7.82 0.68 1.77
C SER A 284 -9.01 1.37 2.45
N ALA A 285 -8.94 2.66 2.69
CA ALA A 285 -10.00 3.42 3.36
C ALA A 285 -11.36 3.33 2.65
N THR A 286 -11.37 3.20 1.32
CA THR A 286 -12.59 3.03 0.52
C THR A 286 -13.33 1.72 0.81
N PHE A 287 -12.63 0.75 1.39
CA PHE A 287 -13.18 -0.56 1.78
C PHE A 287 -13.56 -0.65 3.26
N PHE A 288 -13.28 0.40 4.06
CA PHE A 288 -13.68 0.41 5.46
C PHE A 288 -15.21 0.40 5.58
N PRO A 289 -15.80 -0.45 6.45
CA PRO A 289 -17.25 -0.61 6.51
C PRO A 289 -17.95 0.64 7.06
N LYS A 290 -19.15 0.91 6.56
CA LYS A 290 -20.04 1.95 7.09
C LYS A 290 -21.02 1.41 8.14
N GLN A 291 -21.06 0.08 8.28
CA GLN A 291 -21.92 -0.63 9.22
C GLN A 291 -21.16 -1.82 9.80
N VAL A 292 -21.40 -2.10 11.06
CA VAL A 292 -21.01 -3.36 11.70
C VAL A 292 -22.20 -4.31 11.65
N MET A 293 -21.93 -5.55 11.23
CA MET A 293 -22.90 -6.63 11.11
C MET A 293 -22.46 -7.81 11.98
N PRO A 294 -22.61 -7.73 13.33
CA PRO A 294 -22.26 -8.83 14.22
C PRO A 294 -23.23 -10.00 14.02
N GLY A 295 -22.77 -11.21 14.34
CA GLY A 295 -23.54 -12.44 14.14
C GLY A 295 -24.87 -12.53 14.91
N ASP A 296 -25.09 -11.62 15.88
CA ASP A 296 -26.32 -11.47 16.67
C ASP A 296 -27.37 -10.55 16.01
N ASN A 297 -27.18 -10.16 14.76
CA ASN A 297 -28.04 -9.27 13.98
C ASN A 297 -28.24 -7.85 14.53
N GLN A 298 -27.39 -7.37 15.40
CA GLN A 298 -27.41 -5.98 15.89
C GLN A 298 -26.65 -5.05 14.91
N ILE A 299 -27.15 -4.96 13.67
CA ILE A 299 -26.57 -4.09 12.65
C ILE A 299 -26.69 -2.63 13.07
N HIS A 300 -25.61 -1.89 13.03
CA HIS A 300 -25.61 -0.45 13.28
C HIS A 300 -24.60 0.29 12.38
N ASP A 301 -24.90 1.56 12.12
CA ASP A 301 -24.02 2.46 11.38
C ASP A 301 -22.80 2.83 12.24
N ILE A 302 -21.65 2.96 11.60
CA ILE A 302 -20.41 3.38 12.25
C ILE A 302 -19.78 4.52 11.50
N GLU A 303 -19.08 5.37 12.24
CA GLU A 303 -18.22 6.41 11.73
C GLU A 303 -16.75 5.95 11.80
N MET A 304 -15.99 6.28 10.76
CA MET A 304 -14.57 5.99 10.72
C MET A 304 -13.76 7.12 11.34
N LYS A 305 -12.82 6.77 12.21
CA LYS A 305 -11.75 7.65 12.68
C LYS A 305 -10.42 7.23 12.09
N VAL A 306 -9.68 8.19 11.57
CA VAL A 306 -8.34 7.98 11.03
C VAL A 306 -7.30 8.52 12.00
N LEU A 307 -6.29 7.71 12.30
CA LEU A 307 -5.16 8.03 13.17
C LEU A 307 -3.85 7.68 12.45
N PRO A 308 -2.71 8.28 12.83
CA PRO A 308 -1.40 7.79 12.42
C PRO A 308 -1.22 6.32 12.82
N ALA A 309 -0.51 5.53 12.01
CA ALA A 309 -0.11 4.19 12.42
C ALA A 309 0.76 4.27 13.68
N PRO A 310 0.60 3.34 14.64
CA PRO A 310 1.40 3.35 15.86
C PRO A 310 2.85 3.00 15.56
N ARG A 311 3.77 3.59 16.29
CA ARG A 311 5.20 3.28 16.26
C ARG A 311 5.66 2.79 17.63
N PHE A 312 6.85 2.25 17.73
CA PHE A 312 7.39 1.88 19.04
C PHE A 312 7.71 3.12 19.90
N ALA A 313 7.54 3.00 21.21
CA ALA A 313 7.80 4.11 22.13
C ALA A 313 9.29 4.52 22.10
N GLY A 314 9.55 5.82 21.93
CA GLY A 314 10.92 6.35 21.88
C GLY A 314 11.70 6.03 20.60
N SER A 315 11.05 5.43 19.60
CA SER A 315 11.68 5.00 18.35
C SER A 315 11.86 6.15 17.34
N GLU A 316 12.62 5.87 16.28
CA GLU A 316 12.75 6.76 15.12
C GLU A 316 11.42 6.96 14.39
N LYS A 317 11.30 8.10 13.72
CA LYS A 317 10.11 8.44 12.92
C LYS A 317 10.23 7.84 11.53
N VAL A 318 9.88 6.58 11.39
CA VAL A 318 9.87 5.84 10.12
C VAL A 318 8.46 5.40 9.80
N ALA A 319 8.03 5.61 8.57
CA ALA A 319 6.75 5.16 8.04
C ALA A 319 6.95 4.37 6.74
N VAL A 320 6.08 3.40 6.49
CA VAL A 320 6.17 2.61 5.27
C VAL A 320 5.87 3.45 4.04
N GLN A 321 6.67 3.28 3.00
CA GLN A 321 6.34 3.65 1.62
C GLN A 321 5.72 2.44 0.94
N GLN A 322 4.50 2.59 0.46
CA GLN A 322 3.74 1.56 -0.25
C GLN A 322 3.17 2.09 -1.58
N GLY A 323 2.48 1.21 -2.28
CA GLY A 323 1.88 1.46 -3.58
C GLY A 323 2.86 1.11 -4.70
N ALA A 324 2.45 0.19 -5.55
CA ALA A 324 3.22 -0.17 -6.73
C ALA A 324 3.44 1.05 -7.64
N GLY A 325 4.61 1.16 -8.23
CA GLY A 325 4.84 2.07 -9.34
C GLY A 325 4.62 1.37 -10.68
N MET A 326 4.84 2.06 -11.78
CA MET A 326 4.70 1.52 -13.13
C MET A 326 6.06 1.18 -13.72
N VAL A 327 6.20 -0.03 -14.22
CA VAL A 327 7.39 -0.54 -14.90
C VAL A 327 7.13 -0.58 -16.39
N VAL A 328 7.94 0.11 -17.18
CA VAL A 328 7.86 0.11 -18.65
C VAL A 328 8.72 -1.04 -19.17
N THR A 329 8.12 -1.89 -20.00
CA THR A 329 8.82 -3.04 -20.62
C THR A 329 9.58 -2.61 -21.86
N THR A 330 10.62 -3.37 -22.20
CA THR A 330 11.35 -3.20 -23.46
C THR A 330 10.41 -3.41 -24.65
N GLY A 331 10.48 -2.52 -25.61
CA GLY A 331 9.62 -2.52 -26.79
C GLY A 331 10.14 -1.56 -27.85
N THR A 332 9.28 -1.13 -28.75
CA THR A 332 9.64 -0.10 -29.73
C THR A 332 9.75 1.28 -29.08
N GLU A 333 10.55 2.17 -29.66
CA GLU A 333 10.70 3.54 -29.15
C GLU A 333 9.36 4.31 -29.12
N ASP A 334 8.48 4.08 -30.11
CA ASP A 334 7.14 4.70 -30.12
C ASP A 334 6.27 4.20 -28.96
N GLU A 335 6.35 2.92 -28.58
CA GLU A 335 5.63 2.36 -27.41
C GLU A 335 6.18 2.92 -26.09
N ILE A 336 7.50 2.94 -25.92
CA ILE A 336 8.12 3.49 -24.71
C ILE A 336 7.77 4.97 -24.55
N ASN A 337 7.93 5.77 -25.62
CA ASN A 337 7.56 7.20 -25.61
C ASN A 337 6.06 7.41 -25.36
N GLY A 338 5.21 6.52 -25.88
CA GLY A 338 3.78 6.52 -25.63
C GLY A 338 3.45 6.25 -24.16
N ALA A 339 4.05 5.24 -23.56
CA ALA A 339 3.93 4.94 -22.14
C ALA A 339 4.39 6.10 -21.24
N VAL A 340 5.58 6.66 -21.51
CA VAL A 340 6.12 7.80 -20.76
C VAL A 340 5.23 9.03 -20.91
N THR A 341 4.65 9.28 -22.10
CA THR A 341 3.70 10.38 -22.30
C THR A 341 2.47 10.23 -21.43
N PHE A 342 1.92 9.02 -21.32
CA PHE A 342 0.78 8.74 -20.44
C PHE A 342 1.16 8.89 -18.96
N LEU A 343 2.28 8.34 -18.55
CA LEU A 343 2.74 8.37 -17.16
C LEU A 343 2.98 9.82 -16.68
N LYS A 344 3.65 10.65 -17.50
CA LYS A 344 3.83 12.09 -17.22
C LYS A 344 2.49 12.81 -17.09
N TRP A 345 1.55 12.57 -18.02
CA TRP A 345 0.22 13.17 -17.99
C TRP A 345 -0.58 12.71 -16.76
N PHE A 346 -0.51 11.42 -16.41
CA PHE A 346 -1.20 10.88 -15.24
C PHE A 346 -0.71 11.52 -13.93
N THR A 347 0.57 11.87 -13.87
CA THR A 347 1.21 12.47 -12.68
C THR A 347 1.21 14.01 -12.68
N GLU A 348 0.63 14.66 -13.71
CA GLU A 348 0.29 16.09 -13.61
C GLU A 348 -0.58 16.32 -12.38
N PRO A 349 -0.34 17.38 -11.58
CA PRO A 349 -1.01 17.57 -10.29
C PRO A 349 -2.52 17.38 -10.31
N GLN A 350 -3.21 17.96 -11.31
CA GLN A 350 -4.67 17.86 -11.42
C GLN A 350 -5.19 16.44 -11.64
N ASN A 351 -4.50 15.63 -12.46
CA ASN A 351 -4.89 14.25 -12.78
C ASN A 351 -4.55 13.33 -11.61
N ASN A 352 -3.38 13.54 -11.00
CA ASN A 352 -2.91 12.74 -9.89
C ASN A 352 -3.73 12.99 -8.62
N ILE A 353 -4.09 14.24 -8.32
CA ILE A 353 -5.02 14.58 -7.23
C ILE A 353 -6.40 13.97 -7.49
N ALA A 354 -6.90 14.01 -8.74
CA ALA A 354 -8.21 13.41 -9.07
C ALA A 354 -8.22 11.91 -8.78
N PHE A 355 -7.17 11.18 -9.15
CA PHE A 355 -7.03 9.77 -8.78
C PHE A 355 -6.97 9.58 -7.26
N SER A 356 -6.21 10.42 -6.56
CA SER A 356 -5.99 10.31 -5.11
C SER A 356 -7.27 10.51 -4.30
N VAL A 357 -8.09 11.52 -4.64
CA VAL A 357 -9.35 11.83 -3.95
C VAL A 357 -10.35 10.67 -4.03
N GLU A 358 -10.33 9.90 -5.11
CA GLU A 358 -11.27 8.80 -5.33
C GLU A 358 -10.73 7.44 -4.85
N SER A 359 -9.42 7.29 -4.81
CA SER A 359 -8.77 5.99 -4.54
C SER A 359 -8.17 5.86 -3.13
N GLY A 360 -7.95 6.99 -2.42
CA GLY A 360 -7.22 7.02 -1.16
C GLY A 360 -5.71 6.84 -1.30
N TYR A 361 -5.17 6.76 -2.52
CA TYR A 361 -3.74 6.84 -2.77
C TYR A 361 -3.25 8.28 -2.61
N LEU A 362 -1.95 8.45 -2.45
CA LEU A 362 -1.29 9.76 -2.39
C LEU A 362 -0.77 10.18 -3.75
N PRO A 363 -0.88 11.47 -4.11
CA PRO A 363 -0.19 12.03 -5.25
C PRO A 363 1.33 11.89 -5.08
N VAL A 364 2.05 11.80 -6.20
CA VAL A 364 3.47 11.44 -6.19
C VAL A 364 4.42 12.62 -6.35
N THR A 365 3.94 13.78 -6.76
CA THR A 365 4.75 15.00 -6.81
C THR A 365 4.62 15.79 -5.50
N THR A 366 5.71 16.44 -5.08
CA THR A 366 5.74 17.24 -3.86
C THR A 366 4.64 18.33 -3.85
N ALA A 367 4.38 18.95 -5.01
CA ALA A 367 3.36 19.97 -5.14
C ALA A 367 1.93 19.43 -5.02
N ALA A 368 1.69 18.21 -5.49
CA ALA A 368 0.37 17.58 -5.41
C ALA A 368 0.15 16.83 -4.08
N ASN A 369 1.22 16.34 -3.44
CA ASN A 369 1.18 15.70 -2.12
C ASN A 369 1.09 16.76 -1.01
N ASP A 370 0.04 17.58 -1.11
CA ASP A 370 -0.21 18.74 -0.26
C ASP A 370 -1.71 18.93 -0.06
N MET A 371 -2.16 19.04 1.19
CA MET A 371 -3.59 19.16 1.49
C MET A 371 -4.19 20.46 0.98
N ASP A 372 -3.42 21.56 0.92
CA ASP A 372 -3.94 22.83 0.39
C ASP A 372 -4.10 22.72 -1.12
N ALA A 373 -3.18 22.06 -1.83
CA ALA A 373 -3.32 21.75 -3.25
C ALA A 373 -4.51 20.83 -3.54
N ILE A 374 -4.71 19.79 -2.71
CA ILE A 374 -5.83 18.84 -2.82
C ILE A 374 -7.16 19.60 -2.62
N ARG A 375 -7.29 20.44 -1.60
CA ARG A 375 -8.50 21.26 -1.36
C ARG A 375 -8.73 22.29 -2.45
N ALA A 376 -7.66 22.91 -2.95
CA ALA A 376 -7.72 23.88 -4.03
C ALA A 376 -8.09 23.29 -5.40
N SER A 377 -8.04 21.95 -5.57
CA SER A 377 -8.42 21.28 -6.81
C SER A 377 -9.88 21.46 -7.20
N GLY A 378 -10.74 21.80 -6.25
CA GLY A 378 -12.19 21.95 -6.43
C GLY A 378 -12.94 20.61 -6.59
N LEU A 379 -12.28 19.48 -6.36
CA LEU A 379 -12.91 18.17 -6.33
C LEU A 379 -13.71 17.99 -5.03
N GLU A 380 -14.79 17.23 -5.09
CA GLU A 380 -15.58 16.89 -3.92
C GLU A 380 -14.77 15.94 -3.02
N LEU A 381 -14.45 16.42 -1.82
CA LEU A 381 -13.70 15.66 -0.83
C LEU A 381 -14.67 15.31 0.32
N THR A 382 -14.95 14.03 0.51
CA THR A 382 -15.75 13.59 1.65
C THR A 382 -14.96 13.76 2.95
N ASP A 383 -15.65 13.97 4.09
CA ASP A 383 -15.01 14.10 5.41
C ASP A 383 -14.08 12.91 5.72
N THR A 384 -14.48 11.71 5.31
CA THR A 384 -13.67 10.48 5.43
C THR A 384 -12.39 10.59 4.62
N MET A 385 -12.49 10.95 3.34
CA MET A 385 -11.31 11.04 2.46
C MET A 385 -10.41 12.20 2.88
N GLU A 386 -10.96 13.30 3.38
CA GLU A 386 -10.17 14.39 3.95
C GLU A 386 -9.34 13.94 5.15
N GLN A 387 -9.91 13.15 6.06
CA GLN A 387 -9.15 12.58 7.19
C GLN A 387 -8.03 11.65 6.70
N VAL A 388 -8.32 10.79 5.71
CA VAL A 388 -7.36 9.83 5.15
C VAL A 388 -6.19 10.55 4.48
N LEU A 389 -6.47 11.45 3.54
CA LEU A 389 -5.42 12.17 2.82
C LEU A 389 -4.63 13.09 3.73
N SER A 390 -5.30 13.79 4.67
CA SER A 390 -4.60 14.62 5.67
C SER A 390 -3.67 13.79 6.56
N GLY A 391 -4.13 12.63 7.02
CA GLY A 391 -3.32 11.71 7.82
C GLY A 391 -2.12 11.17 7.04
N ALA A 392 -2.34 10.77 5.80
CA ALA A 392 -1.31 10.18 4.95
C ALA A 392 -0.28 11.22 4.48
N VAL A 393 -0.71 12.41 4.01
CA VAL A 393 0.19 13.53 3.66
C VAL A 393 1.04 13.95 4.86
N LYS A 394 0.43 14.05 6.05
CA LYS A 394 1.18 14.35 7.27
C LYS A 394 2.20 13.27 7.60
N THR A 395 1.83 11.99 7.47
CA THR A 395 2.74 10.87 7.71
C THR A 395 3.96 10.93 6.79
N VAL A 396 3.73 11.17 5.50
CA VAL A 396 4.82 11.31 4.50
C VAL A 396 5.77 12.48 4.82
N ARG A 397 5.23 13.58 5.32
CA ARG A 397 6.03 14.78 5.63
C ARG A 397 6.81 14.71 6.94
N GLU A 398 6.30 13.99 7.92
CA GLU A 398 6.85 13.98 9.29
C GLU A 398 7.75 12.77 9.57
N ASN A 399 7.82 11.80 8.65
CA ASN A 399 8.58 10.57 8.84
C ASN A 399 9.57 10.33 7.69
N GLU A 400 10.63 9.61 7.98
CA GLU A 400 11.45 8.94 6.97
C GLU A 400 10.57 7.86 6.29
N LEU A 401 10.50 7.91 4.96
CA LEU A 401 9.79 6.90 4.20
C LEU A 401 10.70 5.69 3.97
N TYR A 402 10.21 4.52 4.30
CA TYR A 402 10.96 3.28 4.19
C TYR A 402 10.26 2.25 3.30
N THR A 403 11.02 1.68 2.40
CA THR A 403 10.71 0.45 1.68
C THR A 403 11.99 -0.36 1.54
N SER A 404 11.91 -1.70 1.60
CA SER A 404 13.09 -2.54 1.42
C SER A 404 13.65 -2.38 0.02
N THR A 405 14.96 -2.24 -0.11
CA THR A 405 15.65 -2.34 -1.40
C THR A 405 15.48 -3.76 -1.94
N ALA A 406 15.23 -3.88 -3.24
CA ALA A 406 15.03 -5.18 -3.88
C ALA A 406 16.35 -5.97 -3.99
N PHE A 407 16.25 -7.28 -3.84
CA PHE A 407 17.37 -8.22 -4.00
C PHE A 407 16.89 -9.57 -4.53
N ALA A 408 17.84 -10.43 -4.94
CA ALA A 408 17.50 -11.77 -5.41
C ALA A 408 16.82 -12.58 -4.29
N GLY A 409 15.57 -12.98 -4.49
CA GLY A 409 14.76 -13.67 -3.48
C GLY A 409 14.03 -12.76 -2.48
N GLY A 410 14.08 -11.43 -2.63
CA GLY A 410 13.46 -10.46 -1.74
C GLY A 410 11.97 -10.71 -1.50
N ASN A 411 11.21 -11.01 -2.56
CA ASN A 411 9.79 -11.38 -2.42
C ASN A 411 9.58 -12.61 -1.53
N ALA A 412 10.41 -13.66 -1.68
CA ALA A 412 10.31 -14.86 -0.86
C ALA A 412 10.69 -14.59 0.60
N ALA A 413 11.77 -13.84 0.85
CA ALA A 413 12.19 -13.43 2.18
C ALA A 413 11.10 -12.55 2.86
N ARG A 414 10.50 -11.62 2.12
CA ARG A 414 9.38 -10.80 2.60
C ARG A 414 8.16 -11.67 2.98
N LYS A 415 7.84 -12.70 2.20
CA LYS A 415 6.75 -13.64 2.52
C LYS A 415 7.01 -14.42 3.82
N ILE A 416 8.26 -14.75 4.14
CA ILE A 416 8.59 -15.33 5.43
C ILE A 416 8.21 -14.37 6.56
N LEU A 417 8.57 -13.08 6.45
CA LEU A 417 8.17 -12.07 7.45
C LEU A 417 6.65 -11.85 7.50
N GLU A 418 5.96 -11.96 6.36
CA GLU A 418 4.50 -11.79 6.28
C GLU A 418 3.75 -12.89 7.04
N TYR A 419 4.20 -14.15 6.91
CA TYR A 419 3.41 -15.29 7.35
C TYR A 419 3.93 -15.96 8.63
N SER A 420 5.25 -15.98 8.87
CA SER A 420 5.83 -16.78 9.96
C SER A 420 5.22 -16.45 11.34
N MET A 421 5.16 -15.17 11.71
CA MET A 421 4.60 -14.76 13.01
C MET A 421 3.07 -14.80 13.02
N GLY A 422 2.43 -14.38 11.92
CA GLY A 422 0.98 -14.31 11.81
C GLY A 422 0.32 -15.68 11.82
N ASP A 423 0.82 -16.61 11.02
CA ASP A 423 0.31 -17.99 10.95
C ASP A 423 0.52 -18.71 12.28
N GLN A 424 1.70 -18.54 12.91
CA GLN A 424 1.96 -19.10 14.23
C GLN A 424 0.98 -18.54 15.28
N ALA A 425 0.78 -17.22 15.30
CA ALA A 425 -0.14 -16.59 16.25
C ALA A 425 -1.58 -17.07 16.09
N SER A 426 -2.03 -17.25 14.83
CA SER A 426 -3.37 -17.74 14.53
C SER A 426 -3.55 -19.20 14.96
N ALA A 427 -2.62 -20.08 14.61
CA ALA A 427 -2.67 -21.50 14.98
C ALA A 427 -2.65 -21.71 16.51
N ASP A 428 -1.82 -20.93 17.20
CA ASP A 428 -1.70 -21.03 18.65
C ASP A 428 -2.95 -20.47 19.33
N ARG A 429 -3.53 -19.38 18.80
CA ARG A 429 -4.79 -18.85 19.31
C ARG A 429 -5.94 -19.84 19.14
N ASP A 430 -6.04 -20.52 18.01
CA ASP A 430 -7.02 -21.56 17.79
C ASP A 430 -6.86 -22.72 18.81
N THR A 431 -5.62 -23.15 19.05
CA THR A 431 -5.31 -24.14 20.09
C THR A 431 -5.71 -23.68 21.48
N VAL A 432 -5.47 -22.40 21.82
CA VAL A 432 -5.91 -21.81 23.08
C VAL A 432 -7.42 -21.87 23.22
N LEU A 433 -8.15 -21.51 22.19
CA LEU A 433 -9.62 -21.53 22.19
C LEU A 433 -10.16 -22.96 22.35
N GLU A 434 -9.58 -23.96 21.67
CA GLU A 434 -9.94 -25.37 21.83
C GLU A 434 -9.72 -25.86 23.27
N ARG A 435 -8.59 -25.50 23.91
CA ARG A 435 -8.29 -25.87 25.30
C ARG A 435 -9.25 -25.22 26.30
N ILE A 436 -9.61 -23.96 26.07
CA ILE A 436 -10.62 -23.28 26.89
C ILE A 436 -11.99 -23.95 26.72
N ALA A 437 -12.37 -24.30 25.52
CA ALA A 437 -13.62 -25.04 25.25
C ALA A 437 -13.62 -26.42 25.89
N ALA A 438 -12.45 -27.06 26.03
CA ALA A 438 -12.26 -28.31 26.76
C ALA A 438 -12.21 -28.17 28.31
N GLY A 439 -12.38 -26.92 28.83
CA GLY A 439 -12.50 -26.65 30.26
C GLY A 439 -11.20 -26.22 30.95
N GLN A 440 -10.13 -25.93 30.21
CA GLN A 440 -8.94 -25.33 30.81
C GLN A 440 -9.16 -23.85 31.14
N SER A 441 -8.48 -23.34 32.15
CA SER A 441 -8.44 -21.89 32.36
C SER A 441 -7.69 -21.21 31.21
N ALA A 442 -8.04 -19.97 30.89
CA ALA A 442 -7.37 -19.20 29.85
C ALA A 442 -5.85 -19.09 30.10
N GLU A 443 -5.44 -18.88 31.35
CA GLU A 443 -4.03 -18.82 31.74
C GLU A 443 -3.30 -20.14 31.45
N ALA A 444 -3.87 -21.30 31.85
CA ALA A 444 -3.26 -22.61 31.59
C ALA A 444 -3.23 -22.93 30.10
N ALA A 445 -4.26 -22.54 29.34
CA ALA A 445 -4.35 -22.79 27.91
C ALA A 445 -3.26 -22.04 27.10
N MET A 446 -2.84 -20.86 27.56
CA MET A 446 -1.84 -20.01 26.88
C MET A 446 -0.40 -20.26 27.38
N ALA A 447 -0.21 -20.89 28.54
CA ALA A 447 1.05 -20.84 29.27
C ALA A 447 2.27 -21.25 28.44
N GLU A 448 2.17 -22.31 27.64
CA GLU A 448 3.30 -22.80 26.82
C GLU A 448 3.71 -21.82 25.71
N PHE A 449 2.75 -21.12 25.12
CA PHE A 449 2.96 -20.20 23.99
C PHE A 449 3.61 -18.87 24.42
N LEU A 450 3.60 -18.55 25.71
CA LEU A 450 4.10 -17.31 26.27
C LEU A 450 5.47 -17.45 26.95
N THR A 451 6.18 -18.56 26.71
CA THR A 451 7.51 -18.81 27.27
C THR A 451 8.62 -18.26 26.37
N ASP A 452 9.79 -17.98 26.96
CA ASP A 452 10.98 -17.58 26.22
C ASP A 452 11.46 -18.70 25.28
N ASP A 453 11.38 -19.96 25.71
CA ASP A 453 11.75 -21.12 24.87
C ASP A 453 10.87 -21.20 23.60
N TYR A 454 9.59 -20.83 23.70
CA TYR A 454 8.67 -20.84 22.55
C TYR A 454 9.03 -19.74 21.54
N PHE A 455 9.31 -18.55 22.03
CA PHE A 455 9.83 -17.46 21.17
C PHE A 455 11.14 -17.87 20.50
N GLU A 456 12.08 -18.44 21.25
CA GLU A 456 13.39 -18.84 20.74
C GLU A 456 13.26 -19.89 19.62
N ALA A 457 12.38 -20.88 19.78
CA ALA A 457 12.14 -21.89 18.74
C ALA A 457 11.60 -21.27 17.45
N TRP A 458 10.65 -20.34 17.54
CA TRP A 458 10.15 -19.60 16.37
C TRP A 458 11.24 -18.71 15.76
N TYR A 459 12.00 -17.98 16.60
CA TYR A 459 13.07 -17.09 16.17
C TYR A 459 14.13 -17.83 15.35
N GLN A 460 14.65 -18.94 15.88
CA GLN A 460 15.67 -19.75 15.20
C GLN A 460 15.16 -20.34 13.88
N THR A 461 13.90 -20.78 13.86
CA THR A 461 13.27 -21.32 12.65
C THR A 461 13.17 -20.24 11.55
N THR A 462 12.68 -19.05 11.92
CA THR A 462 12.52 -17.93 11.00
C THR A 462 13.87 -17.40 10.52
N LEU A 463 14.85 -17.28 11.43
CA LEU A 463 16.22 -16.89 11.09
C LEU A 463 16.83 -17.82 10.06
N ALA A 464 16.74 -19.15 10.27
CA ALA A 464 17.27 -20.14 9.34
C ALA A 464 16.60 -20.08 7.95
N GLN A 465 15.30 -19.75 7.88
CA GLN A 465 14.60 -19.55 6.63
C GLN A 465 15.07 -18.30 5.89
N LEU A 466 15.33 -17.20 6.61
CA LEU A 466 15.78 -15.93 6.03
C LEU A 466 17.24 -16.01 5.56
N GLN A 467 18.10 -16.70 6.28
CA GLN A 467 19.53 -16.89 5.94
C GLN A 467 19.75 -17.56 4.57
N GLN A 468 18.76 -18.26 4.04
CA GLN A 468 18.84 -18.87 2.69
C GLN A 468 18.93 -17.83 1.57
N TYR A 469 18.62 -16.57 1.85
CA TYR A 469 18.62 -15.46 0.89
C TYR A 469 19.79 -14.49 1.09
N GLU A 470 20.69 -14.76 2.04
CA GLU A 470 21.94 -14.01 2.21
C GLU A 470 22.89 -14.24 1.03
N GLY A 471 23.51 -13.15 0.51
CA GLY A 471 24.51 -13.34 -0.52
C GLY A 471 24.74 -12.15 -1.43
#